data_362670db592bb803f6a913b92b2671c9
#
_entry.id   362670db592bb803f6a913b92b2671c9
#
_cell.length_a   1.000
_cell.length_b   1.000
_cell.length_c   1.000
_cell.angle_alpha   90.00
_cell.angle_beta   90.00
_cell.angle_gamma   90.00
#
_symmetry.space_group_name_H-M   'P 1'
#
loop_
_entity.id
_entity.type
_entity.pdbx_description
1 polymer ?
#
loop_
_entity_poly.entity_id
_entity_poly.type
_entity_poly.pdbx_seq_one_letter_code
_entity_poly.pdbx_strand_id
1 'polypeptide(L)'
;MNFTKLAKEEQLTILANVAEDKGIVDNAVEKDYWVSMVLRAIFSLPFAAAFVFKGGTSLSKGWGLIERFSEDVDLAIDSQYLGFTNIETKNQRTKLRKDSKKFIEGSFSLDVENRLKEFGLSESCKVIVPETSVSDLDPVVLFVEYNSVLQTKMQYIPERVKVEISCRSLMEPSEDVEMRSMIEDAYPGEEFSLPMFTVPTVVPGRTFLEKVFLLHEEFNRPNGCTHIERITRHMYDIVKMMDKPFAMEAMQDVQLYEDIVTHRKKFTAWSGLDYT
;
A
#
# COMPACT_ATOMS: atom_id res chain seq x y z
N MET A 1 -5.70 3.26 25.52
CA MET A 1 -7.03 3.17 24.85
C MET A 1 -6.82 3.54 23.39
N ASN A 2 -7.65 3.12 22.40
CA ASN A 2 -7.53 3.60 21.01
C ASN A 2 -8.79 4.39 20.62
N PHE A 3 -8.73 5.14 19.53
CA PHE A 3 -9.81 6.01 19.03
C PHE A 3 -11.18 5.29 18.94
N THR A 4 -11.25 4.03 18.54
CA THR A 4 -12.52 3.28 18.38
C THR A 4 -13.20 2.95 19.73
N LYS A 5 -12.54 3.19 20.86
CA LYS A 5 -13.08 2.96 22.20
C LYS A 5 -13.69 4.21 22.84
N LEU A 6 -13.59 5.36 22.18
CA LEU A 6 -14.25 6.59 22.58
C LEU A 6 -15.78 6.50 22.36
N ALA A 7 -16.54 7.34 23.04
CA ALA A 7 -17.97 7.47 22.77
C ALA A 7 -18.19 7.92 21.30
N LYS A 8 -19.28 7.48 20.69
CA LYS A 8 -19.58 7.75 19.28
C LYS A 8 -19.59 9.24 18.96
N GLU A 9 -20.19 10.04 19.82
CA GLU A 9 -20.26 11.51 19.68
C GLU A 9 -18.88 12.15 19.70
N GLU A 10 -17.98 11.64 20.52
CA GLU A 10 -16.61 12.10 20.63
C GLU A 10 -15.81 11.72 19.36
N GLN A 11 -15.98 10.48 18.87
CA GLN A 11 -15.36 10.06 17.60
C GLN A 11 -15.80 10.96 16.46
N LEU A 12 -17.10 11.25 16.35
CA LEU A 12 -17.64 12.13 15.29
C LEU A 12 -17.07 13.55 15.38
N THR A 13 -16.95 14.10 16.59
CA THR A 13 -16.37 15.43 16.83
C THR A 13 -14.90 15.48 16.41
N ILE A 14 -14.10 14.47 16.77
CA ILE A 14 -12.69 14.37 16.40
C ILE A 14 -12.54 14.27 14.87
N LEU A 15 -13.35 13.43 14.21
CA LEU A 15 -13.30 13.28 12.75
C LEU A 15 -13.63 14.60 12.06
N ALA A 16 -14.69 15.31 12.49
CA ALA A 16 -15.09 16.58 11.91
C ALA A 16 -14.01 17.67 12.09
N ASN A 17 -13.43 17.78 13.27
CA ASN A 17 -12.37 18.76 13.54
C ASN A 17 -11.13 18.53 12.66
N VAL A 18 -10.67 17.26 12.53
CA VAL A 18 -9.52 16.91 11.69
C VAL A 18 -9.85 17.12 10.20
N ALA A 19 -11.07 16.80 9.78
CA ALA A 19 -11.52 17.00 8.42
C ALA A 19 -11.55 18.50 8.04
N GLU A 20 -12.07 19.35 8.92
CA GLU A 20 -12.08 20.81 8.75
C GLU A 20 -10.66 21.37 8.68
N ASP A 21 -9.78 20.99 9.61
CA ASP A 21 -8.38 21.45 9.66
C ASP A 21 -7.61 21.10 8.38
N LYS A 22 -7.83 19.90 7.86
CA LYS A 22 -7.14 19.41 6.65
C LYS A 22 -7.87 19.72 5.34
N GLY A 23 -9.06 20.28 5.37
CA GLY A 23 -9.88 20.58 4.19
C GLY A 23 -10.30 19.34 3.40
N ILE A 24 -10.58 18.22 4.09
CA ILE A 24 -11.00 16.95 3.49
C ILE A 24 -12.32 16.47 4.12
N VAL A 25 -12.86 15.36 3.63
CA VAL A 25 -14.12 14.78 4.17
C VAL A 25 -13.83 13.84 5.35
N ASP A 26 -14.77 13.77 6.30
CA ASP A 26 -14.67 12.94 7.51
C ASP A 26 -14.37 11.47 7.20
N ASN A 27 -14.99 10.93 6.13
CA ASN A 27 -14.74 9.57 5.66
C ASN A 27 -13.27 9.33 5.28
N ALA A 28 -12.56 10.35 4.77
CA ALA A 28 -11.14 10.22 4.44
C ALA A 28 -10.27 10.18 5.71
N VAL A 29 -10.63 10.96 6.75
CA VAL A 29 -9.95 10.92 8.05
C VAL A 29 -10.14 9.57 8.73
N GLU A 30 -11.38 9.06 8.77
CA GLU A 30 -11.67 7.74 9.32
C GLU A 30 -10.92 6.64 8.57
N LYS A 31 -10.90 6.72 7.25
CA LYS A 31 -10.17 5.78 6.39
C LYS A 31 -8.66 5.81 6.65
N ASP A 32 -8.08 6.99 6.80
CA ASP A 32 -6.65 7.15 7.14
C ASP A 32 -6.31 6.50 8.49
N TYR A 33 -7.19 6.63 9.49
CA TYR A 33 -7.04 5.93 10.77
C TYR A 33 -6.96 4.42 10.55
N TRP A 34 -7.89 3.85 9.79
CA TRP A 34 -7.92 2.41 9.53
C TRP A 34 -6.74 1.93 8.69
N VAL A 35 -6.30 2.71 7.68
CA VAL A 35 -5.06 2.43 6.94
C VAL A 35 -3.87 2.38 7.89
N SER A 36 -3.78 3.33 8.83
CA SER A 36 -2.71 3.37 9.83
C SER A 36 -2.73 2.17 10.78
N MET A 37 -3.92 1.76 11.24
CA MET A 37 -4.06 0.59 12.11
C MET A 37 -3.71 -0.72 11.39
N VAL A 38 -4.06 -0.86 10.11
CA VAL A 38 -3.69 -2.02 9.29
C VAL A 38 -2.17 -2.07 9.07
N LEU A 39 -1.55 -0.94 8.70
CA LEU A 39 -0.08 -0.87 8.55
C LEU A 39 0.61 -1.19 9.88
N ARG A 40 0.17 -0.60 10.99
CA ARG A 40 0.70 -0.87 12.33
C ARG A 40 0.58 -2.36 12.69
N ALA A 41 -0.55 -2.99 12.39
CA ALA A 41 -0.74 -4.42 12.62
C ALA A 41 0.26 -5.25 11.82
N ILE A 42 0.37 -5.01 10.52
CA ILE A 42 1.26 -5.75 9.61
C ILE A 42 2.73 -5.59 10.04
N PHE A 43 3.17 -4.33 10.25
CA PHE A 43 4.57 -4.04 10.56
C PHE A 43 4.97 -4.29 12.03
N SER A 44 4.04 -4.74 12.87
CA SER A 44 4.32 -5.30 14.21
C SER A 44 4.39 -6.82 14.26
N LEU A 45 4.20 -7.52 13.14
CA LEU A 45 4.33 -8.97 13.07
C LEU A 45 5.80 -9.42 13.12
N PRO A 46 6.10 -10.63 13.63
CA PRO A 46 7.48 -11.11 13.76
C PRO A 46 8.27 -11.17 12.44
N PHE A 47 7.57 -11.28 11.34
CA PHE A 47 8.13 -11.34 9.98
C PHE A 47 7.93 -10.06 9.18
N ALA A 48 7.67 -8.94 9.84
CA ALA A 48 7.46 -7.62 9.19
C ALA A 48 8.61 -7.22 8.26
N ALA A 49 9.85 -7.60 8.59
CA ALA A 49 11.02 -7.35 7.75
C ALA A 49 10.96 -8.01 6.35
N ALA A 50 10.05 -8.98 6.14
CA ALA A 50 9.81 -9.55 4.83
C ALA A 50 8.93 -8.67 3.93
N PHE A 51 8.43 -7.54 4.41
CA PHE A 51 7.53 -6.66 3.68
C PHE A 51 8.09 -5.25 3.52
N VAL A 52 7.73 -4.60 2.42
CA VAL A 52 7.96 -3.18 2.21
C VAL A 52 6.69 -2.51 1.70
N PHE A 53 6.39 -1.33 2.23
CA PHE A 53 5.26 -0.50 1.83
C PHE A 53 5.62 0.32 0.60
N LYS A 54 4.68 0.43 -0.34
CA LYS A 54 4.90 1.09 -1.62
C LYS A 54 3.61 1.73 -2.16
N GLY A 55 3.66 2.20 -3.39
CA GLY A 55 2.48 2.66 -4.12
C GLY A 55 2.06 4.10 -3.81
N GLY A 56 0.80 4.42 -4.13
CA GLY A 56 0.27 5.78 -3.96
C GLY A 56 0.15 6.19 -2.49
N THR A 57 -0.29 5.28 -1.64
CA THR A 57 -0.48 5.57 -0.21
C THR A 57 0.85 5.75 0.51
N SER A 58 1.94 5.10 0.07
CA SER A 58 3.28 5.38 0.60
C SER A 58 3.75 6.79 0.24
N LEU A 59 3.42 7.28 -0.97
CA LEU A 59 3.77 8.64 -1.38
C LEU A 59 3.00 9.71 -0.60
N SER A 60 1.72 9.48 -0.28
CA SER A 60 0.93 10.46 0.50
C SER A 60 1.22 10.36 1.99
N LYS A 61 1.12 9.15 2.57
CA LYS A 61 1.20 8.95 4.02
C LYS A 61 2.63 8.88 4.56
N GLY A 62 3.52 8.22 3.83
CA GLY A 62 4.91 8.07 4.23
C GLY A 62 5.75 9.29 3.89
N TRP A 63 5.67 9.73 2.64
CA TRP A 63 6.56 10.76 2.11
C TRP A 63 5.94 12.15 2.02
N GLY A 64 4.62 12.31 2.17
CA GLY A 64 3.94 13.61 2.06
C GLY A 64 4.08 14.28 0.69
N LEU A 65 4.25 13.50 -0.39
CA LEU A 65 4.58 14.00 -1.72
C LEU A 65 3.38 14.25 -2.62
N ILE A 66 2.24 13.65 -2.31
CA ILE A 66 0.99 13.80 -3.08
C ILE A 66 -0.17 14.13 -2.14
N GLU A 67 -1.08 14.99 -2.63
CA GLU A 67 -2.23 15.48 -1.85
C GLU A 67 -3.53 14.76 -2.20
N ARG A 68 -3.54 14.00 -3.31
CA ARG A 68 -4.72 13.21 -3.65
C ARG A 68 -4.93 12.09 -2.64
N PHE A 69 -6.19 11.81 -2.35
CA PHE A 69 -6.54 10.69 -1.48
C PHE A 69 -6.05 9.36 -2.07
N SER A 70 -5.36 8.58 -1.25
CA SER A 70 -4.90 7.24 -1.56
C SER A 70 -5.14 6.35 -0.34
N GLU A 71 -5.79 5.22 -0.54
CA GLU A 71 -6.40 4.43 0.54
C GLU A 71 -6.03 2.95 0.52
N ASP A 72 -5.40 2.48 -0.57
CA ASP A 72 -4.95 1.10 -0.70
C ASP A 72 -3.58 0.92 -0.02
N VAL A 73 -3.39 -0.20 0.65
CA VAL A 73 -2.11 -0.60 1.22
C VAL A 73 -1.42 -1.53 0.25
N ASP A 74 -0.47 -1.00 -0.52
CA ASP A 74 0.34 -1.77 -1.47
C ASP A 74 1.62 -2.27 -0.79
N LEU A 75 1.84 -3.58 -0.78
CA LEU A 75 3.01 -4.21 -0.18
C LEU A 75 3.77 -5.06 -1.21
N ALA A 76 5.09 -5.09 -1.10
CA ALA A 76 5.90 -6.14 -1.68
C ALA A 76 6.30 -7.12 -0.57
N ILE A 77 6.35 -8.43 -0.90
CA ILE A 77 6.91 -9.47 -0.04
C ILE A 77 8.19 -10.03 -0.63
N ASP A 78 9.20 -10.18 0.21
CA ASP A 78 10.48 -10.77 -0.19
C ASP A 78 10.31 -12.24 -0.62
N SER A 79 10.74 -12.54 -1.83
CA SER A 79 10.74 -13.90 -2.36
C SER A 79 11.66 -14.84 -1.57
N GLN A 80 12.73 -14.33 -0.95
CA GLN A 80 13.64 -15.10 -0.12
C GLN A 80 12.95 -15.60 1.15
N TYR A 81 12.09 -14.78 1.75
CA TYR A 81 11.26 -15.20 2.88
C TYR A 81 10.36 -16.41 2.53
N LEU A 82 9.90 -16.47 1.27
CA LEU A 82 9.11 -17.58 0.74
C LEU A 82 9.97 -18.77 0.26
N GLY A 83 11.29 -18.73 0.46
CA GLY A 83 12.23 -19.77 0.09
C GLY A 83 12.73 -19.73 -1.37
N PHE A 84 12.59 -18.60 -2.05
CA PHE A 84 13.01 -18.42 -3.45
C PHE A 84 14.17 -17.43 -3.55
N THR A 85 15.40 -17.94 -3.69
CA THR A 85 16.62 -17.12 -3.83
C THR A 85 17.00 -16.84 -5.28
N ASN A 86 16.60 -17.70 -6.22
CA ASN A 86 16.84 -17.50 -7.65
C ASN A 86 15.61 -17.94 -8.47
N ILE A 87 15.02 -16.97 -9.22
CA ILE A 87 13.79 -17.17 -9.96
C ILE A 87 14.07 -16.90 -11.44
N GLU A 88 14.49 -17.92 -12.18
CA GLU A 88 14.83 -17.79 -13.60
C GLU A 88 13.71 -18.27 -14.53
N THR A 89 13.10 -19.40 -14.21
CA THR A 89 12.15 -20.07 -15.11
C THR A 89 10.71 -19.62 -14.88
N LYS A 90 9.86 -19.79 -15.91
CA LYS A 90 8.41 -19.57 -15.80
C LYS A 90 7.77 -20.42 -14.69
N ASN A 91 8.24 -21.67 -14.54
CA ASN A 91 7.71 -22.57 -13.50
C ASN A 91 8.04 -22.08 -12.10
N GLN A 92 9.25 -21.58 -11.87
CA GLN A 92 9.63 -20.99 -10.59
C GLN A 92 8.80 -19.76 -10.27
N ARG A 93 8.56 -18.87 -11.26
CA ARG A 93 7.66 -17.70 -11.09
C ARG A 93 6.23 -18.10 -10.74
N THR A 94 5.70 -19.14 -11.41
CA THR A 94 4.36 -19.65 -11.10
C THR A 94 4.32 -20.28 -9.70
N LYS A 95 5.36 -21.02 -9.32
CA LYS A 95 5.45 -21.60 -7.97
C LYS A 95 5.52 -20.52 -6.90
N LEU A 96 6.37 -19.50 -7.09
CA LEU A 96 6.45 -18.35 -6.18
C LEU A 96 5.07 -17.71 -5.94
N ARG A 97 4.31 -17.42 -7.02
CA ARG A 97 2.97 -16.83 -6.89
C ARG A 97 2.00 -17.74 -6.12
N LYS A 98 2.03 -19.05 -6.37
CA LYS A 98 1.21 -20.03 -5.64
C LYS A 98 1.55 -20.09 -4.16
N ASP A 99 2.84 -20.14 -3.83
CA ASP A 99 3.31 -20.22 -2.46
C ASP A 99 3.06 -18.91 -1.71
N SER A 100 3.26 -17.75 -2.37
CA SER A 100 2.88 -16.44 -1.85
C SER A 100 1.38 -16.36 -1.55
N LYS A 101 0.53 -16.75 -2.51
CA LYS A 101 -0.92 -16.78 -2.32
C LYS A 101 -1.31 -17.63 -1.11
N LYS A 102 -0.78 -18.86 -1.03
CA LYS A 102 -1.06 -19.76 0.09
C LYS A 102 -0.66 -19.17 1.44
N PHE A 103 0.50 -18.51 1.52
CA PHE A 103 0.98 -17.86 2.73
C PHE A 103 0.06 -16.70 3.12
N ILE A 104 -0.29 -15.82 2.16
CA ILE A 104 -1.07 -14.61 2.41
C ILE A 104 -2.51 -14.95 2.80
N GLU A 105 -3.16 -15.87 2.07
CA GLU A 105 -4.54 -16.29 2.35
C GLU A 105 -4.65 -17.17 3.61
N GLY A 106 -3.55 -17.78 4.04
CA GLY A 106 -3.48 -18.65 5.21
C GLY A 106 -2.97 -17.93 6.46
N SER A 107 -1.69 -18.15 6.80
CA SER A 107 -1.11 -17.66 8.06
C SER A 107 -1.08 -16.14 8.16
N PHE A 108 -0.71 -15.43 7.09
CA PHE A 108 -0.59 -13.98 7.14
C PHE A 108 -1.93 -13.29 7.48
N SER A 109 -3.02 -13.67 6.80
CA SER A 109 -4.34 -13.06 7.06
C SER A 109 -4.80 -13.30 8.50
N LEU A 110 -4.55 -14.50 9.02
CA LEU A 110 -4.86 -14.86 10.42
C LEU A 110 -4.02 -14.07 11.42
N ASP A 111 -2.71 -13.91 11.13
CA ASP A 111 -1.81 -13.16 12.00
C ASP A 111 -2.18 -11.67 12.05
N VAL A 112 -2.57 -11.08 10.90
CA VAL A 112 -3.10 -9.70 10.85
C VAL A 112 -4.39 -9.58 11.66
N GLU A 113 -5.32 -10.53 11.51
CA GLU A 113 -6.57 -10.53 12.28
C GLU A 113 -6.31 -10.63 13.79
N ASN A 114 -5.42 -11.53 14.20
CA ASN A 114 -5.04 -11.69 15.60
C ASN A 114 -4.37 -10.42 16.16
N ARG A 115 -3.50 -9.78 15.38
CA ARG A 115 -2.85 -8.54 15.78
C ARG A 115 -3.85 -7.38 15.94
N LEU A 116 -4.84 -7.26 15.06
CA LEU A 116 -5.92 -6.29 15.21
C LEU A 116 -6.78 -6.57 16.45
N LYS A 117 -7.00 -7.85 16.79
CA LYS A 117 -7.68 -8.25 18.04
C LYS A 117 -6.85 -7.85 19.29
N GLU A 118 -5.54 -8.05 19.25
CA GLU A 118 -4.63 -7.61 20.35
C GLU A 118 -4.65 -6.09 20.53
N PHE A 119 -4.85 -5.33 19.46
CA PHE A 119 -5.09 -3.88 19.53
C PHE A 119 -6.50 -3.50 20.03
N GLY A 120 -7.33 -4.47 20.36
CA GLY A 120 -8.70 -4.27 20.87
C GLY A 120 -9.71 -3.88 19.81
N LEU A 121 -9.45 -4.22 18.52
CA LEU A 121 -10.28 -3.86 17.38
C LEU A 121 -11.21 -4.99 16.90
N SER A 122 -11.29 -6.12 17.59
CA SER A 122 -12.05 -7.30 17.17
C SER A 122 -13.55 -7.06 16.89
N GLU A 123 -14.15 -6.09 17.61
CA GLU A 123 -15.58 -5.73 17.41
C GLU A 123 -15.76 -4.67 16.33
N SER A 124 -14.67 -4.00 15.93
CA SER A 124 -14.71 -2.85 15.03
C SER A 124 -14.30 -3.19 13.60
N CYS A 125 -13.60 -4.31 13.38
CA CYS A 125 -13.17 -4.73 12.04
C CYS A 125 -13.03 -6.24 11.91
N LYS A 126 -12.96 -6.72 10.66
CA LYS A 126 -12.69 -8.12 10.30
C LYS A 126 -11.78 -8.19 9.07
N VAL A 127 -10.95 -9.22 9.02
CA VAL A 127 -10.12 -9.53 7.84
C VAL A 127 -10.90 -10.45 6.90
N ILE A 128 -10.95 -10.10 5.62
CA ILE A 128 -11.63 -10.88 4.58
C ILE A 128 -10.63 -11.20 3.47
N VAL A 129 -10.57 -12.48 3.15
CA VAL A 129 -9.84 -13.00 1.99
C VAL A 129 -10.86 -13.29 0.88
N PRO A 130 -10.85 -12.53 -0.25
CA PRO A 130 -11.76 -12.80 -1.35
C PRO A 130 -11.52 -14.18 -1.97
N GLU A 131 -12.60 -14.92 -2.22
CA GLU A 131 -12.50 -16.18 -2.95
C GLU A 131 -12.04 -15.93 -4.41
N THR A 132 -11.10 -16.74 -4.88
CA THR A 132 -10.63 -16.70 -6.26
C THR A 132 -10.26 -18.09 -6.77
N SER A 133 -10.64 -18.37 -8.00
CA SER A 133 -10.25 -19.60 -8.70
C SER A 133 -8.84 -19.55 -9.30
N VAL A 134 -8.21 -18.37 -9.33
CA VAL A 134 -6.86 -18.18 -9.89
C VAL A 134 -5.83 -18.64 -8.87
N SER A 135 -5.19 -19.79 -9.14
CA SER A 135 -4.28 -20.45 -8.21
C SER A 135 -2.93 -19.71 -8.03
N ASP A 136 -2.54 -18.88 -8.99
CA ASP A 136 -1.28 -18.12 -8.98
C ASP A 136 -1.55 -16.60 -9.13
N LEU A 137 -2.62 -16.12 -8.49
CA LEU A 137 -2.97 -14.71 -8.42
C LEU A 137 -1.84 -13.89 -7.78
N ASP A 138 -1.46 -12.79 -8.40
CA ASP A 138 -0.54 -11.81 -7.86
C ASP A 138 -0.80 -10.44 -8.52
N PRO A 139 -1.05 -9.37 -7.77
CA PRO A 139 -1.04 -9.35 -6.29
C PRO A 139 -2.19 -10.12 -5.65
N VAL A 140 -1.94 -10.63 -4.44
CA VAL A 140 -3.00 -11.18 -3.58
C VAL A 140 -3.66 -10.05 -2.82
N VAL A 141 -4.98 -10.08 -2.72
CA VAL A 141 -5.78 -9.01 -2.10
C VAL A 141 -6.41 -9.51 -0.80
N LEU A 142 -6.28 -8.71 0.26
CA LEU A 142 -7.06 -8.82 1.49
C LEU A 142 -7.90 -7.57 1.67
N PHE A 143 -9.01 -7.68 2.37
CA PHE A 143 -9.76 -6.54 2.87
C PHE A 143 -9.79 -6.56 4.40
N VAL A 144 -9.60 -5.40 5.01
CA VAL A 144 -9.96 -5.17 6.41
C VAL A 144 -11.22 -4.31 6.38
N GLU A 145 -12.37 -4.95 6.53
CA GLU A 145 -13.66 -4.24 6.61
C GLU A 145 -13.85 -3.72 8.03
N TYR A 146 -14.29 -2.48 8.16
CA TYR A 146 -14.48 -1.84 9.45
C TYR A 146 -15.89 -1.25 9.61
N ASN A 147 -16.33 -1.15 10.85
CA ASN A 147 -17.61 -0.55 11.21
C ASN A 147 -17.40 0.98 11.31
N SER A 148 -17.83 1.73 10.29
CA SER A 148 -17.78 3.18 10.30
C SER A 148 -18.70 3.77 11.38
N VAL A 149 -18.23 4.82 12.05
CA VAL A 149 -19.07 5.61 12.97
C VAL A 149 -19.90 6.64 12.22
N LEU A 150 -19.56 6.94 10.97
CA LEU A 150 -20.24 7.90 10.12
C LEU A 150 -21.54 7.31 9.56
N GLN A 151 -22.58 8.15 9.48
CA GLN A 151 -23.86 7.73 8.90
C GLN A 151 -23.89 7.82 7.38
N THR A 152 -23.09 8.73 6.81
CA THR A 152 -23.04 8.98 5.38
C THR A 152 -22.04 8.03 4.73
N LYS A 153 -22.57 7.07 3.96
CA LYS A 153 -21.73 6.19 3.15
C LYS A 153 -21.35 6.88 1.85
N MET A 154 -20.07 6.96 1.59
CA MET A 154 -19.56 7.44 0.32
C MET A 154 -19.23 6.25 -0.60
N GLN A 155 -19.87 6.16 -1.75
CA GLN A 155 -19.57 5.11 -2.74
C GLN A 155 -18.08 5.11 -3.17
N TYR A 156 -17.46 6.29 -3.13
CA TYR A 156 -16.07 6.49 -3.52
C TYR A 156 -15.07 6.08 -2.43
N ILE A 157 -15.45 6.10 -1.15
CA ILE A 157 -14.60 5.70 -0.01
C ILE A 157 -15.30 4.55 0.72
N PRO A 158 -15.08 3.29 0.31
CA PRO A 158 -15.72 2.15 0.94
C PRO A 158 -15.17 1.91 2.36
N GLU A 159 -16.01 1.39 3.26
CA GLU A 159 -15.68 1.09 4.66
C GLU A 159 -14.80 -0.16 4.78
N ARG A 160 -13.69 -0.19 4.06
CA ARG A 160 -12.70 -1.26 4.07
C ARG A 160 -11.33 -0.78 3.62
N VAL A 161 -10.27 -1.27 4.21
CA VAL A 161 -8.90 -1.08 3.73
C VAL A 161 -8.57 -2.24 2.80
N LYS A 162 -8.17 -1.93 1.57
CA LYS A 162 -7.67 -2.92 0.61
C LYS A 162 -6.16 -3.06 0.81
N VAL A 163 -5.70 -4.28 1.02
CA VAL A 163 -4.28 -4.63 1.11
C VAL A 163 -3.91 -5.46 -0.10
N GLU A 164 -3.03 -4.96 -0.94
CA GLU A 164 -2.50 -5.67 -2.11
C GLU A 164 -1.06 -6.10 -1.85
N ILE A 165 -0.77 -7.39 -1.93
CA ILE A 165 0.56 -7.92 -1.65
C ILE A 165 1.09 -8.64 -2.87
N SER A 166 2.24 -8.18 -3.39
CA SER A 166 2.87 -8.74 -4.57
C SER A 166 4.24 -9.36 -4.24
N CYS A 167 4.41 -10.61 -4.63
CA CYS A 167 5.71 -11.29 -4.57
C CYS A 167 6.59 -11.04 -5.80
N ARG A 168 6.08 -10.29 -6.78
CA ARG A 168 6.82 -9.89 -7.97
C ARG A 168 7.38 -8.47 -7.90
N SER A 169 7.12 -7.74 -6.84
CA SER A 169 7.65 -6.39 -6.68
C SER A 169 9.06 -6.43 -6.06
N LEU A 170 9.91 -5.50 -6.49
CA LEU A 170 11.20 -5.30 -5.84
C LEU A 170 11.00 -4.71 -4.44
N MET A 171 11.86 -5.09 -3.51
CA MET A 171 11.87 -4.58 -2.15
C MET A 171 12.69 -3.30 -1.99
N GLU A 172 13.77 -3.18 -2.75
CA GLU A 172 14.77 -2.11 -2.61
C GLU A 172 14.86 -1.22 -3.85
N PRO A 173 15.33 0.02 -3.68
CA PRO A 173 15.71 0.64 -2.40
C PRO A 173 14.50 1.04 -1.55
N SER A 174 14.63 0.90 -0.22
CA SER A 174 13.63 1.27 0.77
C SER A 174 14.28 1.91 2.00
N GLU A 175 13.52 2.70 2.74
CA GLU A 175 13.93 3.37 3.97
C GLU A 175 12.86 3.21 5.04
N ASP A 176 13.28 3.28 6.30
CA ASP A 176 12.37 3.27 7.44
C ASP A 176 11.71 4.64 7.60
N VAL A 177 10.38 4.67 7.53
CA VAL A 177 9.58 5.89 7.65
C VAL A 177 8.66 5.80 8.86
N GLU A 178 8.71 6.82 9.71
CA GLU A 178 7.78 6.94 10.84
C GLU A 178 6.42 7.43 10.37
N MET A 179 5.35 6.76 10.82
CA MET A 179 3.98 7.04 10.44
C MET A 179 3.04 7.03 11.65
N ARG A 180 1.93 7.75 11.50
CA ARG A 180 0.76 7.69 12.37
C ARG A 180 -0.48 8.18 11.62
N SER A 181 -1.66 8.08 12.20
CA SER A 181 -2.88 8.57 11.57
C SER A 181 -3.01 10.09 11.66
N MET A 182 -3.87 10.67 10.80
CA MET A 182 -4.21 12.09 10.87
C MET A 182 -4.84 12.48 12.22
N ILE A 183 -5.58 11.57 12.85
CA ILE A 183 -6.16 11.75 14.18
C ILE A 183 -5.05 11.86 15.22
N GLU A 184 -4.08 10.96 15.20
CA GLU A 184 -2.94 10.94 16.12
C GLU A 184 -2.01 12.14 15.92
N ASP A 185 -1.93 12.66 14.69
CA ASP A 185 -1.22 13.92 14.39
C ASP A 185 -1.90 15.14 14.99
N ALA A 186 -3.23 15.20 14.91
CA ALA A 186 -4.00 16.33 15.40
C ALA A 186 -4.14 16.35 16.94
N TYR A 187 -4.09 15.17 17.57
CA TYR A 187 -4.27 15.01 19.01
C TYR A 187 -3.08 14.30 19.68
N PRO A 188 -1.86 14.87 19.60
CA PRO A 188 -0.67 14.24 20.18
C PRO A 188 -0.76 14.24 21.72
N GLY A 189 -0.54 13.08 22.31
CA GLY A 189 -0.51 12.93 23.79
C GLY A 189 -1.85 12.62 24.43
N GLU A 190 -2.94 12.56 23.68
CA GLU A 190 -4.22 12.07 24.21
C GLU A 190 -4.17 10.56 24.45
N GLU A 191 -4.95 10.06 25.40
CA GLU A 191 -4.94 8.64 25.79
C GLU A 191 -5.26 7.68 24.63
N PHE A 192 -6.01 8.14 23.63
CA PHE A 192 -6.35 7.38 22.43
C PHE A 192 -5.33 7.50 21.31
N SER A 193 -4.36 8.40 21.43
CA SER A 193 -3.30 8.61 20.43
C SER A 193 -2.16 7.63 20.65
N LEU A 194 -1.99 6.73 19.70
CA LEU A 194 -0.89 5.78 19.72
C LEU A 194 0.42 6.45 19.26
N PRO A 195 1.58 5.99 19.75
CA PRO A 195 2.87 6.51 19.29
C PRO A 195 3.08 6.24 17.80
N MET A 196 4.02 6.97 17.18
CA MET A 196 4.47 6.66 15.81
C MET A 196 4.95 5.22 15.71
N PHE A 197 4.88 4.67 14.51
CA PHE A 197 5.41 3.35 14.19
C PHE A 197 6.21 3.41 12.90
N THR A 198 7.25 2.61 12.81
CA THR A 198 8.17 2.58 11.68
C THR A 198 7.70 1.59 10.63
N VAL A 199 7.78 1.99 9.37
CA VAL A 199 7.39 1.18 8.20
C VAL A 199 8.50 1.24 7.15
N PRO A 200 9.16 0.10 6.81
CA PRO A 200 10.02 0.02 5.65
C PRO A 200 9.25 0.41 4.40
N THR A 201 9.69 1.47 3.72
CA THR A 201 8.93 2.11 2.64
C THR A 201 9.82 2.34 1.44
N VAL A 202 9.35 1.97 0.25
CA VAL A 202 10.06 2.18 -1.01
C VAL A 202 10.36 3.66 -1.20
N VAL A 203 11.61 4.00 -1.55
CA VAL A 203 12.03 5.38 -1.76
C VAL A 203 11.28 6.05 -2.91
N PRO A 204 11.00 7.37 -2.82
CA PRO A 204 10.19 8.07 -3.81
C PRO A 204 10.76 8.03 -5.23
N GLY A 205 12.08 8.13 -5.37
CA GLY A 205 12.76 8.10 -6.68
C GLY A 205 12.49 6.82 -7.45
N ARG A 206 12.51 5.67 -6.77
CA ARG A 206 12.14 4.41 -7.40
C ARG A 206 10.65 4.36 -7.77
N THR A 207 9.77 4.79 -6.86
CA THR A 207 8.33 4.83 -7.15
C THR A 207 8.02 5.74 -8.33
N PHE A 208 8.75 6.86 -8.48
CA PHE A 208 8.67 7.75 -9.62
C PHE A 208 9.00 7.02 -10.93
N LEU A 209 10.17 6.35 -11.02
CA LEU A 209 10.55 5.59 -12.20
C LEU A 209 9.56 4.45 -12.51
N GLU A 210 9.12 3.70 -11.51
CA GLU A 210 8.12 2.63 -11.73
C GLU A 210 6.82 3.16 -12.36
N LYS A 211 6.38 4.38 -11.98
CA LYS A 211 5.21 5.02 -12.60
C LYS A 211 5.48 5.46 -14.04
N VAL A 212 6.67 5.97 -14.33
CA VAL A 212 7.09 6.31 -15.69
C VAL A 212 7.08 5.07 -16.58
N PHE A 213 7.68 3.98 -16.12
CA PHE A 213 7.66 2.70 -16.85
C PHE A 213 6.25 2.15 -17.04
N LEU A 214 5.39 2.27 -16.02
CA LEU A 214 4.01 1.82 -16.12
C LEU A 214 3.24 2.60 -17.20
N LEU A 215 3.43 3.92 -17.27
CA LEU A 215 2.84 4.72 -18.34
C LEU A 215 3.40 4.33 -19.71
N HIS A 216 4.72 4.15 -19.82
CA HIS A 216 5.34 3.68 -21.06
C HIS A 216 4.73 2.35 -21.53
N GLU A 217 4.57 1.40 -20.64
CA GLU A 217 3.94 0.11 -20.94
C GLU A 217 2.48 0.27 -21.38
N GLU A 218 1.68 1.05 -20.65
CA GLU A 218 0.26 1.25 -21.00
C GLU A 218 0.07 1.94 -22.35
N PHE A 219 0.88 2.96 -22.67
CA PHE A 219 0.79 3.65 -23.95
C PHE A 219 1.28 2.84 -25.14
N ASN A 220 2.15 1.85 -24.91
CA ASN A 220 2.64 0.95 -25.96
C ASN A 220 1.85 -0.36 -26.09
N ARG A 221 0.73 -0.52 -25.39
CA ARG A 221 -0.09 -1.73 -25.52
C ARG A 221 -0.66 -1.88 -26.93
N PRO A 222 -0.54 -3.08 -27.56
CA PRO A 222 -1.02 -3.33 -28.91
C PRO A 222 -2.52 -3.04 -29.11
N ASN A 223 -3.33 -3.21 -28.07
CA ASN A 223 -4.79 -3.01 -28.10
C ASN A 223 -5.22 -1.66 -27.50
N GLY A 224 -4.28 -0.73 -27.28
CA GLY A 224 -4.52 0.55 -26.64
C GLY A 224 -4.60 0.46 -25.11
N CYS A 225 -4.69 1.63 -24.48
CA CYS A 225 -4.77 1.75 -23.01
C CYS A 225 -6.05 1.12 -22.47
N THR A 226 -5.92 0.18 -21.53
CA THR A 226 -7.05 -0.53 -20.93
C THR A 226 -7.51 0.05 -19.57
N HIS A 227 -6.67 0.86 -18.92
CA HIS A 227 -6.91 1.35 -17.56
C HIS A 227 -6.83 2.89 -17.45
N ILE A 228 -7.61 3.61 -18.24
CA ILE A 228 -7.57 5.07 -18.37
C ILE A 228 -7.70 5.79 -17.01
N GLU A 229 -8.61 5.35 -16.15
CA GLU A 229 -8.81 5.97 -14.83
C GLU A 229 -7.57 5.87 -13.93
N ARG A 230 -6.81 4.79 -14.02
CA ARG A 230 -5.56 4.63 -13.25
C ARG A 230 -4.43 5.46 -13.84
N ILE A 231 -4.39 5.66 -15.14
CA ILE A 231 -3.37 6.46 -15.83
C ILE A 231 -3.37 7.90 -15.33
N THR A 232 -4.54 8.53 -15.17
CA THR A 232 -4.64 9.91 -14.69
C THR A 232 -4.04 10.09 -13.29
N ARG A 233 -4.22 9.12 -12.39
CA ARG A 233 -3.59 9.13 -11.06
C ARG A 233 -2.06 9.01 -11.15
N HIS A 234 -1.54 8.13 -12.03
CA HIS A 234 -0.10 8.00 -12.24
C HIS A 234 0.52 9.25 -12.84
N MET A 235 -0.15 9.89 -13.81
CA MET A 235 0.29 11.18 -14.37
C MET A 235 0.33 12.28 -13.29
N TYR A 236 -0.72 12.40 -12.48
CA TYR A 236 -0.74 13.33 -11.34
C TYR A 236 0.45 13.10 -10.40
N ASP A 237 0.70 11.85 -10.01
CA ASP A 237 1.79 11.51 -9.10
C ASP A 237 3.16 11.89 -9.72
N ILE A 238 3.36 11.61 -11.01
CA ILE A 238 4.59 11.97 -11.73
C ILE A 238 4.77 13.49 -11.75
N VAL A 239 3.73 14.26 -12.08
CA VAL A 239 3.80 15.73 -12.10
C VAL A 239 4.16 16.30 -10.73
N LYS A 240 3.62 15.72 -9.63
CA LYS A 240 3.96 16.17 -8.26
C LYS A 240 5.40 15.85 -7.85
N MET A 241 6.02 14.86 -8.48
CA MET A 241 7.37 14.38 -8.13
C MET A 241 8.48 14.85 -9.09
N MET A 242 8.16 15.12 -10.37
CA MET A 242 9.17 15.27 -11.43
C MET A 242 10.20 16.39 -11.21
N ASP A 243 9.81 17.45 -10.50
CA ASP A 243 10.68 18.60 -10.21
C ASP A 243 11.40 18.48 -8.84
N LYS A 244 11.27 17.33 -8.17
CA LYS A 244 11.93 17.09 -6.89
C LYS A 244 13.34 16.54 -7.09
N PRO A 245 14.31 16.86 -6.19
CA PRO A 245 15.69 16.39 -6.31
C PRO A 245 15.80 14.87 -6.50
N PHE A 246 15.06 14.09 -5.71
CA PHE A 246 15.11 12.63 -5.78
C PHE A 246 14.64 12.07 -7.14
N ALA A 247 13.73 12.77 -7.85
CA ALA A 247 13.27 12.33 -9.17
C ALA A 247 14.36 12.60 -10.23
N MET A 248 15.05 13.73 -10.12
CA MET A 248 16.19 14.07 -10.98
C MET A 248 17.35 13.11 -10.76
N GLU A 249 17.64 12.78 -9.50
CA GLU A 249 18.66 11.80 -9.13
C GLU A 249 18.31 10.40 -9.67
N ALA A 250 17.06 9.96 -9.49
CA ALA A 250 16.60 8.68 -10.00
C ALA A 250 16.67 8.57 -11.53
N MET A 251 16.41 9.65 -12.27
CA MET A 251 16.57 9.68 -13.75
C MET A 251 18.03 9.60 -14.19
N GLN A 252 18.99 9.94 -13.33
CA GLN A 252 20.43 9.86 -13.60
C GLN A 252 21.04 8.55 -13.09
N ASP A 253 20.31 7.80 -12.26
CA ASP A 253 20.77 6.53 -11.70
C ASP A 253 20.58 5.39 -12.72
N VAL A 254 21.64 5.15 -13.50
CA VAL A 254 21.68 4.12 -14.54
C VAL A 254 21.48 2.73 -13.94
N GLN A 255 22.04 2.47 -12.73
CA GLN A 255 21.89 1.16 -12.10
C GLN A 255 20.46 0.89 -11.67
N LEU A 256 19.79 1.85 -11.03
CA LEU A 256 18.40 1.76 -10.66
C LEU A 256 17.49 1.54 -11.89
N TYR A 257 17.78 2.24 -12.98
CA TYR A 257 17.06 2.07 -14.24
C TYR A 257 17.20 0.64 -14.78
N GLU A 258 18.42 0.12 -14.87
CA GLU A 258 18.71 -1.22 -15.37
C GLU A 258 18.10 -2.32 -14.51
N ASP A 259 18.13 -2.14 -13.18
CA ASP A 259 17.50 -3.08 -12.23
C ASP A 259 15.98 -3.14 -12.43
N ILE A 260 15.33 -1.99 -12.56
CA ILE A 260 13.89 -1.92 -12.84
C ILE A 260 13.57 -2.56 -14.20
N VAL A 261 14.30 -2.23 -15.26
CA VAL A 261 14.09 -2.80 -16.60
C VAL A 261 14.27 -4.31 -16.60
N THR A 262 15.35 -4.79 -16.00
CA THR A 262 15.63 -6.23 -15.89
C THR A 262 14.51 -6.96 -15.16
N HIS A 263 14.07 -6.39 -14.05
CA HIS A 263 12.96 -6.92 -13.27
C HIS A 263 11.65 -6.93 -14.08
N ARG A 264 11.31 -5.81 -14.75
CA ARG A 264 10.08 -5.71 -15.54
C ARG A 264 10.07 -6.68 -16.72
N LYS A 265 11.18 -6.82 -17.45
CA LYS A 265 11.34 -7.83 -18.51
C LYS A 265 11.07 -9.24 -18.00
N LYS A 266 11.45 -9.55 -16.75
CA LYS A 266 11.29 -10.85 -16.13
C LYS A 266 9.85 -11.13 -15.67
N PHE A 267 9.15 -10.14 -15.13
CA PHE A 267 7.90 -10.34 -14.43
C PHE A 267 6.66 -9.72 -15.06
N THR A 268 6.78 -8.62 -15.81
CA THR A 268 5.64 -7.80 -16.24
C THR A 268 5.56 -7.53 -17.73
N ALA A 269 6.69 -7.44 -18.42
CA ALA A 269 6.72 -7.07 -19.83
C ALA A 269 6.07 -8.13 -20.74
N TRP A 270 5.40 -7.66 -21.77
CA TRP A 270 4.99 -8.52 -22.89
C TRP A 270 6.06 -8.53 -23.99
N SER A 271 5.98 -9.52 -24.88
CA SER A 271 6.92 -9.62 -26.00
C SER A 271 6.77 -8.41 -26.96
N GLY A 272 7.90 -7.76 -27.26
CA GLY A 272 7.94 -6.62 -28.19
C GLY A 272 7.89 -5.24 -27.53
N LEU A 273 7.83 -5.17 -26.19
CA LEU A 273 7.98 -3.89 -25.50
C LEU A 273 9.47 -3.52 -25.43
N ASP A 274 9.81 -2.33 -25.89
CA ASP A 274 11.16 -1.78 -25.83
C ASP A 274 11.28 -0.78 -24.69
N TYR A 275 12.37 -0.87 -23.94
CA TYR A 275 12.72 0.02 -22.83
C TYR A 275 13.98 0.87 -23.14
N THR A 276 14.44 0.89 -24.39
CA THR A 276 15.59 1.72 -24.82
C THR A 276 15.17 3.07 -25.37
#